data_ae7eda9049da22f76977ba33438bb8cf
#
_entry.id   ae7eda9049da22f76977ba33438bb8cf
#
_cell.length_a   1.000
_cell.length_b   1.000
_cell.length_c   1.000
_cell.angle_alpha   90.00
_cell.angle_beta   90.00
_cell.angle_gamma   90.00
#
_symmetry.space_group_name_H-M   'P 1'
#
loop_
_entity.id
_entity.type
_entity.pdbx_description
1 polymer ?
#
loop_
_entity_poly.entity_id
_entity_poly.type
_entity_poly.pdbx_seq_one_letter_code
_entity_poly.pdbx_strand_id
1 'polypeptide(L)'
;MTANLSPKQEQGRLAEDCAAEFLRQKGLSLLQRNALYSVGELDLVMRDADTLVFVEVRQRKSDLFGGAAQSIDRRKMRKCALAAQYWLKQHTHYAQMPCRFDALLLTGTENNWKLDWIQNAFVFQDVF
;
A
#
# COMPACT_ATOMS: atom_id res chain seq x y z
N MET A 1 4.45 -7.21 -25.66
CA MET A 1 5.59 -6.29 -25.53
C MET A 1 5.55 -5.60 -24.18
N THR A 2 6.60 -5.75 -23.40
CA THR A 2 6.67 -5.13 -22.09
C THR A 2 7.16 -3.70 -22.22
N ALA A 3 6.51 -2.76 -21.54
CA ALA A 3 6.98 -1.39 -21.49
C ALA A 3 8.32 -1.33 -20.74
N ASN A 4 9.24 -0.49 -21.22
CA ASN A 4 10.49 -0.25 -20.53
C ASN A 4 10.23 0.66 -19.34
N LEU A 5 10.54 0.18 -18.14
CA LEU A 5 10.42 0.96 -16.92
C LEU A 5 11.73 1.71 -16.65
N SER A 6 11.62 2.93 -16.10
CA SER A 6 12.79 3.61 -15.58
C SER A 6 13.36 2.84 -14.38
N PRO A 7 14.63 3.05 -14.00
CA PRO A 7 15.18 2.39 -12.81
C PRO A 7 14.35 2.62 -11.54
N LYS A 8 13.81 3.83 -11.38
CA LYS A 8 12.97 4.16 -10.23
C LYS A 8 11.64 3.40 -10.26
N GLN A 9 11.01 3.30 -11.43
CA GLN A 9 9.76 2.55 -11.60
C GLN A 9 9.98 1.06 -11.36
N GLU A 10 11.09 0.52 -11.87
CA GLU A 10 11.44 -0.88 -11.67
C GLU A 10 11.65 -1.19 -10.19
N GLN A 11 12.35 -0.31 -9.47
CA GLN A 11 12.58 -0.48 -8.04
C GLN A 11 11.26 -0.44 -7.27
N GLY A 12 10.34 0.45 -7.65
CA GLY A 12 9.01 0.53 -7.06
C GLY A 12 8.22 -0.76 -7.28
N ARG A 13 8.28 -1.31 -8.48
CA ARG A 13 7.62 -2.58 -8.82
C ARG A 13 8.18 -3.72 -7.97
N LEU A 14 9.49 -3.78 -7.81
CA LEU A 14 10.14 -4.81 -7.00
C LEU A 14 9.76 -4.68 -5.53
N ALA A 15 9.65 -3.46 -5.02
CA ALA A 15 9.22 -3.22 -3.65
C ALA A 15 7.77 -3.70 -3.45
N GLU A 16 6.88 -3.43 -4.40
CA GLU A 16 5.50 -3.91 -4.33
C GLU A 16 5.41 -5.42 -4.44
N ASP A 17 6.23 -6.05 -5.30
CA ASP A 17 6.29 -7.51 -5.39
C ASP A 17 6.69 -8.11 -4.04
N CYS A 18 7.71 -7.55 -3.42
CA CYS A 18 8.20 -7.99 -2.11
C CYS A 18 7.14 -7.82 -1.04
N ALA A 19 6.45 -6.67 -1.02
CA ALA A 19 5.39 -6.37 -0.07
C ALA A 19 4.22 -7.35 -0.22
N ALA A 20 3.78 -7.58 -1.45
CA ALA A 20 2.66 -8.49 -1.72
C ALA A 20 2.99 -9.92 -1.26
N GLU A 21 4.19 -10.39 -1.56
CA GLU A 21 4.61 -11.74 -1.16
C GLU A 21 4.72 -11.86 0.36
N PHE A 22 5.29 -10.86 1.01
CA PHE A 22 5.37 -10.83 2.47
C PHE A 22 3.98 -10.95 3.11
N LEU A 23 3.01 -10.18 2.61
CA LEU A 23 1.65 -10.17 3.15
C LEU A 23 0.91 -11.47 2.83
N ARG A 24 1.14 -12.05 1.66
CA ARG A 24 0.56 -13.35 1.32
C ARG A 24 1.05 -14.44 2.28
N GLN A 25 2.32 -14.41 2.65
CA GLN A 25 2.86 -15.35 3.64
C GLN A 25 2.27 -15.13 5.03
N LYS A 26 1.76 -13.93 5.31
CA LYS A 26 1.04 -13.62 6.56
C LYS A 26 -0.44 -13.99 6.49
N GLY A 27 -0.90 -14.55 5.37
CA GLY A 27 -2.26 -15.02 5.22
C GLY A 27 -3.22 -14.10 4.49
N LEU A 28 -2.74 -12.97 3.98
CA LEU A 28 -3.58 -12.06 3.20
C LEU A 28 -3.67 -12.51 1.75
N SER A 29 -4.81 -12.27 1.11
CA SER A 29 -5.02 -12.54 -0.31
C SER A 29 -4.93 -11.24 -1.09
N LEU A 30 -4.27 -11.26 -2.24
CA LEU A 30 -4.15 -10.08 -3.11
C LEU A 30 -5.39 -9.99 -4.00
N LEU A 31 -6.08 -8.84 -3.98
CA LEU A 31 -7.23 -8.58 -4.85
C LEU A 31 -6.85 -7.72 -6.04
N GLN A 32 -6.04 -6.70 -5.84
CA GLN A 32 -5.64 -5.80 -6.92
C GLN A 32 -4.36 -5.06 -6.57
N ARG A 33 -3.57 -4.74 -7.59
CA ARG A 33 -2.38 -3.88 -7.47
C ARG A 33 -2.60 -2.62 -8.28
N ASN A 34 -2.04 -1.52 -7.80
CA ASN A 34 -1.97 -0.25 -8.55
C ASN A 34 -3.33 0.20 -9.08
N ALA A 35 -4.30 0.31 -8.17
CA ALA A 35 -5.62 0.87 -8.51
C ALA A 35 -5.48 2.39 -8.58
N LEU A 36 -5.52 2.93 -9.79
CA LEU A 36 -5.25 4.34 -10.06
C LEU A 36 -6.54 5.09 -10.33
N TYR A 37 -6.72 6.21 -9.61
CA TYR A 37 -7.84 7.13 -9.77
C TYR A 37 -7.30 8.56 -9.85
N SER A 38 -8.12 9.48 -10.37
CA SER A 38 -7.70 10.90 -10.45
C SER A 38 -7.39 11.51 -9.08
N VAL A 39 -8.01 10.98 -8.03
CA VAL A 39 -7.85 11.48 -6.64
C VAL A 39 -6.69 10.83 -5.89
N GLY A 40 -6.15 9.71 -6.39
CA GLY A 40 -5.07 9.01 -5.73
C GLY A 40 -4.91 7.59 -6.23
N GLU A 41 -3.98 6.87 -5.61
CA GLU A 41 -3.63 5.50 -6.01
C GLU A 41 -3.62 4.60 -4.78
N LEU A 42 -4.02 3.33 -4.99
CA LEU A 42 -3.87 2.27 -4.00
C LEU A 42 -2.79 1.32 -4.49
N ASP A 43 -1.72 1.18 -3.73
CA ASP A 43 -0.61 0.31 -4.12
C ASP A 43 -1.04 -1.15 -4.13
N LEU A 44 -1.64 -1.63 -3.02
CA LEU A 44 -2.17 -2.98 -2.92
C LEU A 44 -3.54 -2.94 -2.27
N VAL A 45 -4.46 -3.73 -2.81
CA VAL A 45 -5.75 -4.01 -2.18
C VAL A 45 -5.75 -5.49 -1.83
N MET A 46 -5.87 -5.79 -0.54
CA MET A 46 -5.76 -7.15 -0.03
C MET A 46 -6.94 -7.50 0.86
N ARG A 47 -7.06 -8.76 1.18
CA ARG A 47 -8.10 -9.26 2.07
C ARG A 47 -7.45 -10.08 3.17
N ASP A 48 -7.79 -9.76 4.41
CA ASP A 48 -7.38 -10.48 5.61
C ASP A 48 -8.64 -11.04 6.28
N ALA A 49 -8.94 -12.31 6.01
CA ALA A 49 -10.18 -12.97 6.45
C ALA A 49 -11.40 -12.14 6.01
N ASP A 50 -12.11 -11.49 6.94
CA ASP A 50 -13.30 -10.71 6.66
C ASP A 50 -13.02 -9.21 6.51
N THR A 51 -11.75 -8.81 6.52
CA THR A 51 -11.36 -7.40 6.48
C THR A 51 -10.68 -7.08 5.16
N LEU A 52 -11.10 -5.97 4.55
CA LEU A 52 -10.47 -5.43 3.35
C LEU A 52 -9.32 -4.54 3.79
N VAL A 53 -8.14 -4.73 3.21
CA VAL A 53 -6.93 -4.03 3.63
C VAL A 53 -6.35 -3.25 2.45
N PHE A 54 -6.28 -1.93 2.61
CA PHE A 54 -5.63 -1.05 1.63
C PHE A 54 -4.22 -0.80 2.14
N VAL A 55 -3.21 -1.20 1.36
CA VAL A 55 -1.82 -1.17 1.81
C VAL A 55 -1.04 -0.14 1.03
N GLU A 56 -0.41 0.79 1.74
CA GLU A 56 0.53 1.74 1.18
C GLU A 56 1.94 1.18 1.33
N VAL A 57 2.66 1.05 0.21
CA VAL A 57 4.02 0.52 0.19
C VAL A 57 5.00 1.67 0.10
N ARG A 58 5.93 1.75 1.06
CA ARG A 58 6.93 2.82 1.11
C ARG A 58 8.33 2.23 1.26
N GLN A 59 9.28 2.80 0.53
CA GLN A 59 10.66 2.37 0.60
C GLN A 59 11.58 3.57 0.83
N ARG A 60 12.65 3.34 1.60
CA ARG A 60 13.72 4.28 1.86
C ARG A 60 15.03 3.52 1.94
N LYS A 61 16.12 4.13 1.45
CA LYS A 61 17.43 3.48 1.49
C LYS A 61 17.98 3.32 2.90
N SER A 62 17.57 4.19 3.83
CA SER A 62 18.02 4.14 5.22
C SER A 62 16.99 4.77 6.14
N ASP A 63 17.14 4.53 7.45
CA ASP A 63 16.32 5.14 8.48
C ASP A 63 16.77 6.55 8.86
N LEU A 64 17.83 7.06 8.23
CA LEU A 64 18.27 8.44 8.47
C LEU A 64 17.16 9.41 8.08
N PHE A 65 17.02 10.49 8.87
CA PHE A 65 16.01 11.52 8.62
C PHE A 65 14.57 11.03 8.67
N GLY A 66 14.30 10.02 9.50
CA GLY A 66 12.94 9.54 9.74
C GLY A 66 12.53 8.30 8.95
N GLY A 67 13.33 7.90 7.95
CA GLY A 67 13.10 6.67 7.22
C GLY A 67 11.80 6.63 6.43
N ALA A 68 11.34 5.40 6.13
CA ALA A 68 10.14 5.17 5.33
C ALA A 68 8.85 5.61 6.03
N ALA A 69 8.80 5.50 7.36
CA ALA A 69 7.61 5.84 8.14
C ALA A 69 7.19 7.29 7.95
N GLN A 70 8.15 8.20 7.82
CA GLN A 70 7.86 9.63 7.68
C GLN A 70 7.50 10.04 6.24
N SER A 71 7.55 9.12 5.29
CA SER A 71 7.16 9.39 3.92
C SER A 71 5.64 9.35 3.72
N ILE A 72 4.89 8.85 4.71
CA ILE A 72 3.43 8.76 4.64
C ILE A 72 2.85 9.90 5.46
N ASP A 73 2.58 11.04 4.80
CA ASP A 73 2.02 12.21 5.46
C ASP A 73 0.50 12.24 5.34
N ARG A 74 -0.12 13.25 5.96
CA ARG A 74 -1.58 13.40 5.96
C ARG A 74 -2.15 13.56 4.54
N ARG A 75 -1.46 14.28 3.67
CA ARG A 75 -1.90 14.47 2.29
C ARG A 75 -1.95 13.14 1.54
N LYS A 76 -0.93 12.31 1.73
CA LYS A 76 -0.86 10.99 1.12
C LYS A 76 -1.95 10.07 1.66
N MET A 77 -2.17 10.08 2.97
CA MET A 77 -3.22 9.31 3.62
C MET A 77 -4.59 9.68 3.08
N ARG A 78 -4.84 10.98 2.90
CA ARG A 78 -6.12 11.48 2.36
C ARG A 78 -6.36 11.00 0.94
N LYS A 79 -5.34 11.06 0.09
CA LYS A 79 -5.43 10.56 -1.28
C LYS A 79 -5.73 9.07 -1.31
N CYS A 80 -5.09 8.31 -0.44
CA CYS A 80 -5.31 6.88 -0.30
C CYS A 80 -6.77 6.60 0.13
N ALA A 81 -7.28 7.35 1.11
CA ALA A 81 -8.65 7.20 1.58
C ALA A 81 -9.67 7.52 0.48
N LEU A 82 -9.43 8.58 -0.31
CA LEU A 82 -10.29 8.93 -1.44
C LEU A 82 -10.28 7.83 -2.50
N ALA A 83 -9.10 7.32 -2.83
CA ALA A 83 -8.98 6.22 -3.79
C ALA A 83 -9.73 4.97 -3.31
N ALA A 84 -9.64 4.68 -2.02
CA ALA A 84 -10.35 3.54 -1.42
C ALA A 84 -11.86 3.69 -1.55
N GLN A 85 -12.40 4.91 -1.38
CA GLN A 85 -13.84 5.15 -1.57
C GLN A 85 -14.26 4.87 -3.01
N TYR A 86 -13.47 5.28 -3.99
CA TYR A 86 -13.75 4.98 -5.40
C TYR A 86 -13.68 3.48 -5.67
N TRP A 87 -12.69 2.82 -5.11
CA TRP A 87 -12.54 1.38 -5.28
C TRP A 87 -13.77 0.62 -4.75
N LEU A 88 -14.25 1.00 -3.57
CA LEU A 88 -15.43 0.38 -2.97
C LEU A 88 -16.69 0.62 -3.80
N LYS A 89 -16.83 1.79 -4.41
CA LYS A 89 -17.95 2.07 -5.31
C LYS A 89 -17.95 1.18 -6.53
N GLN A 90 -16.77 0.80 -7.02
CA GLN A 90 -16.62 -0.06 -8.18
C GLN A 90 -16.71 -1.55 -7.84
N HIS A 91 -16.51 -1.90 -6.56
CA HIS A 91 -16.50 -3.28 -6.11
C HIS A 91 -17.52 -3.47 -5.00
N THR A 92 -18.80 -3.36 -5.37
CA THR A 92 -19.90 -3.25 -4.41
C THR A 92 -20.07 -4.47 -3.51
N HIS A 93 -19.65 -5.65 -3.95
CA HIS A 93 -19.74 -6.84 -3.09
C HIS A 93 -18.75 -6.82 -1.92
N TYR A 94 -17.79 -5.90 -1.94
CA TYR A 94 -16.90 -5.68 -0.80
C TYR A 94 -17.33 -4.51 0.08
N ALA A 95 -18.38 -3.77 -0.31
CA ALA A 95 -18.75 -2.50 0.34
C ALA A 95 -19.18 -2.66 1.79
N GLN A 96 -19.63 -3.86 2.19
CA GLN A 96 -20.08 -4.12 3.56
C GLN A 96 -18.98 -4.68 4.46
N MET A 97 -17.81 -4.97 3.92
CA MET A 97 -16.69 -5.48 4.71
C MET A 97 -16.05 -4.36 5.51
N PRO A 98 -15.61 -4.65 6.75
CA PRO A 98 -14.77 -3.69 7.44
C PRO A 98 -13.48 -3.47 6.66
N CYS A 99 -12.97 -2.25 6.73
CA CYS A 99 -11.76 -1.84 6.01
C CYS A 99 -10.72 -1.33 6.98
N ARG A 100 -9.46 -1.51 6.65
CA ARG A 100 -8.38 -0.84 7.37
C ARG A 100 -7.30 -0.41 6.38
N PHE A 101 -6.51 0.56 6.80
CA PHE A 101 -5.39 1.09 6.03
C PHE A 101 -4.10 0.68 6.72
N ASP A 102 -3.29 -0.08 6.01
CA ASP A 102 -2.00 -0.54 6.52
C ASP A 102 -0.86 0.12 5.73
N ALA A 103 0.31 0.17 6.33
CA ALA A 103 1.53 0.59 5.66
C ALA A 103 2.53 -0.55 5.72
N LEU A 104 3.23 -0.78 4.62
CA LEU A 104 4.36 -1.70 4.60
C LEU A 104 5.60 -0.91 4.21
N LEU A 105 6.54 -0.85 5.15
CA LEU A 105 7.73 -0.04 5.02
C LEU A 105 8.91 -0.95 4.70
N LEU A 106 9.62 -0.63 3.62
CA LEU A 106 10.83 -1.34 3.21
C LEU A 106 12.01 -0.40 3.36
N THR A 107 12.94 -0.74 4.23
CA THR A 107 14.13 0.07 4.48
C THR A 107 15.36 -0.71 4.01
N GLY A 108 16.23 -0.03 3.26
CA GLY A 108 17.45 -0.62 2.73
C GLY A 108 17.43 -0.73 1.22
N THR A 109 18.07 -1.76 0.70
CA THR A 109 18.17 -1.99 -0.74
C THR A 109 17.46 -3.29 -1.12
N GLU A 110 17.23 -3.46 -2.42
CA GLU A 110 16.47 -4.56 -3.01
C GLU A 110 16.83 -5.94 -2.45
N ASN A 111 18.11 -6.21 -2.22
CA ASN A 111 18.54 -7.53 -1.73
C ASN A 111 18.58 -7.63 -0.21
N ASN A 112 18.29 -6.55 0.49
CA ASN A 112 18.41 -6.45 1.95
C ASN A 112 17.33 -5.60 2.58
N TRP A 113 16.12 -5.61 2.03
CA TRP A 113 15.05 -4.82 2.62
C TRP A 113 14.64 -5.37 3.99
N LYS A 114 14.59 -4.46 4.96
CA LYS A 114 13.92 -4.70 6.23
C LYS A 114 12.47 -4.28 6.06
N LEU A 115 11.54 -5.18 6.38
CA LEU A 115 10.10 -4.93 6.23
C LEU A 115 9.46 -4.70 7.59
N ASP A 116 8.71 -3.60 7.69
CA ASP A 116 7.90 -3.28 8.88
C ASP A 116 6.45 -3.11 8.44
N TRP A 117 5.58 -3.97 8.95
CA TRP A 117 4.16 -3.95 8.64
C TRP A 117 3.41 -3.23 9.76
N ILE A 118 2.80 -2.10 9.43
CA ILE A 118 2.05 -1.29 10.38
C ILE A 118 0.57 -1.44 10.05
N GLN A 119 -0.15 -2.19 10.89
CA GLN A 119 -1.59 -2.36 10.73
C GLN A 119 -2.30 -1.14 11.30
N ASN A 120 -3.41 -0.75 10.67
CA ASN A 120 -4.18 0.42 11.07
C ASN A 120 -3.31 1.67 11.16
N ALA A 121 -2.55 1.92 10.10
CA ALA A 121 -1.66 3.07 10.05
C ALA A 121 -2.41 4.40 10.16
N PHE A 122 -3.67 4.43 9.70
CA PHE A 122 -4.58 5.55 9.86
C PHE A 122 -6.03 5.08 9.64
N VAL A 123 -7.00 5.93 9.99
CA VAL A 123 -8.43 5.68 9.74
C VAL A 123 -9.03 6.86 8.97
N PHE A 124 -10.20 6.67 8.37
CA PHE A 124 -10.85 7.72 7.57
C PHE A 124 -10.99 9.04 8.33
N GLN A 125 -11.38 8.98 9.60
CA GLN A 125 -11.60 10.16 10.41
C GLN A 125 -10.34 11.00 10.62
N ASP A 126 -9.17 10.38 10.54
CA ASP A 126 -7.90 11.08 10.76
C ASP A 126 -7.57 12.06 9.62
N VAL A 127 -8.16 11.89 8.44
CA VAL A 127 -7.76 12.60 7.23
C VAL A 127 -8.85 13.50 6.63
N PHE A 128 -10.05 13.46 7.18
CA PHE A 128 -11.19 14.29 6.71
C PHE A 128 -11.74 15.26 7.74
#